data_444b9c3c7c3ba37c0f8a594ec7f103eb
#
_entry.id   444b9c3c7c3ba37c0f8a594ec7f103eb
#
_cell.length_a   1.000
_cell.length_b   1.000
_cell.length_c   1.000
_cell.angle_alpha   90.00
_cell.angle_beta   90.00
_cell.angle_gamma   90.00
#
_symmetry.space_group_name_H-M   'P 1'
#
loop_
_entity.id
_entity.type
_entity.pdbx_description
1 polymer ?
#
loop_
_entity_poly.entity_id
_entity_poly.type
_entity_poly.pdbx_seq_one_letter_code
_entity_poly.pdbx_strand_id
1 'polypeptide(L)'
;MASRNKKNKTTRSAAAKPDNKSNYSANIKVVGVGGGGCNAVSRMRDSGDLRGVEFVAINTDAQDLDFCSARKKIYIGKNLTKGLGTGMNPELGRQAAEENRSEIIETLKGADLVFVTAGLGGGTGSGASPVIAEAAREVGALTVSI
;
A
#
# COMPACT_ATOMS: atom_id res chain seq x y z
N MET A 1 6.31 -5.28 -83.43
CA MET A 1 6.95 -5.82 -82.24
C MET A 1 6.64 -4.93 -81.08
N ALA A 2 5.75 -5.40 -80.17
CA ALA A 2 5.33 -4.61 -79.03
C ALA A 2 6.13 -5.00 -77.77
N SER A 3 6.89 -4.04 -77.22
CA SER A 3 7.57 -4.21 -75.93
C SER A 3 6.62 -3.85 -74.78
N ARG A 4 6.30 -4.86 -73.95
CA ARG A 4 5.49 -4.67 -72.72
C ARG A 4 6.40 -4.29 -71.59
N ASN A 5 6.26 -3.05 -71.15
CA ASN A 5 6.94 -2.51 -69.97
C ASN A 5 6.14 -2.88 -68.74
N LYS A 6 6.60 -3.85 -67.93
CA LYS A 6 6.01 -4.24 -66.65
C LYS A 6 6.44 -3.24 -65.59
N LYS A 7 5.53 -2.38 -65.14
CA LYS A 7 5.69 -1.55 -63.96
C LYS A 7 5.64 -2.43 -62.68
N ASN A 8 6.79 -2.55 -62.03
CA ASN A 8 6.89 -3.14 -60.70
C ASN A 8 6.27 -2.20 -59.70
N LYS A 9 5.12 -2.57 -59.12
CA LYS A 9 4.54 -1.92 -57.97
C LYS A 9 5.20 -2.49 -56.71
N THR A 10 6.13 -1.73 -56.14
CA THR A 10 6.66 -1.98 -54.82
C THR A 10 5.59 -1.63 -53.76
N THR A 11 4.93 -2.63 -53.23
CA THR A 11 4.07 -2.48 -52.08
C THR A 11 4.94 -2.25 -50.83
N ARG A 12 5.01 -0.98 -50.38
CA ARG A 12 5.54 -0.68 -49.06
C ARG A 12 4.62 -1.28 -48.02
N SER A 13 5.08 -2.35 -47.39
CA SER A 13 4.50 -2.90 -46.16
C SER A 13 4.62 -1.81 -45.10
N ALA A 14 3.48 -1.28 -44.66
CA ALA A 14 3.42 -0.43 -43.48
C ALA A 14 3.75 -1.31 -42.25
N ALA A 15 4.93 -1.08 -41.68
CA ALA A 15 5.30 -1.69 -40.42
C ALA A 15 4.28 -1.23 -39.35
N ALA A 16 3.51 -2.16 -38.84
CA ALA A 16 2.63 -1.92 -37.69
C ALA A 16 3.51 -1.51 -36.51
N LYS A 17 3.29 -0.31 -35.98
CA LYS A 17 3.89 0.11 -34.72
C LYS A 17 3.42 -0.86 -33.65
N PRO A 18 4.29 -1.42 -32.80
CA PRO A 18 3.82 -2.22 -31.69
C PRO A 18 3.02 -1.30 -30.77
N ASP A 19 1.75 -1.62 -30.60
CA ASP A 19 0.92 -1.02 -29.55
C ASP A 19 1.45 -1.48 -28.20
N ASN A 20 2.51 -0.80 -27.74
CA ASN A 20 3.06 -0.99 -26.42
C ASN A 20 2.22 -0.19 -25.40
N LYS A 21 0.95 -0.51 -25.31
CA LYS A 21 0.16 -0.19 -24.12
C LYS A 21 0.56 -1.21 -23.07
N SER A 22 1.67 -0.94 -22.39
CA SER A 22 1.94 -1.61 -21.13
C SER A 22 0.77 -1.23 -20.21
N ASN A 23 -0.14 -2.17 -19.98
CA ASN A 23 -1.17 -2.07 -18.94
C ASN A 23 -0.48 -2.20 -17.56
N TYR A 24 0.51 -1.33 -17.31
CA TYR A 24 1.15 -1.26 -16.01
C TYR A 24 0.21 -0.49 -15.08
N SER A 25 -0.47 -1.22 -14.22
CA SER A 25 -1.25 -0.66 -13.12
C SER A 25 -0.36 -0.66 -11.89
N ALA A 26 -0.06 0.52 -11.32
CA ALA A 26 0.69 0.63 -10.09
C ALA A 26 -0.07 -0.06 -8.95
N ASN A 27 0.64 -0.86 -8.15
CA ASN A 27 0.09 -1.48 -6.95
C ASN A 27 0.21 -0.49 -5.79
N ILE A 28 -0.92 0.10 -5.41
CA ILE A 28 -0.98 1.15 -4.38
C ILE A 28 -1.59 0.56 -3.12
N LYS A 29 -0.91 0.75 -1.99
CA LYS A 29 -1.43 0.39 -0.66
C LYS A 29 -1.55 1.64 0.22
N VAL A 30 -2.65 1.73 0.93
CA VAL A 30 -2.88 2.75 1.97
C VAL A 30 -2.92 2.03 3.31
N VAL A 31 -1.99 2.38 4.18
CA VAL A 31 -1.80 1.77 5.49
C VAL A 31 -2.23 2.74 6.58
N GLY A 32 -3.31 2.42 7.26
CA GLY A 32 -3.76 3.15 8.45
C GLY A 32 -3.13 2.60 9.72
N VAL A 33 -2.47 3.46 10.50
CA VAL A 33 -1.73 3.07 11.69
C VAL A 33 -2.34 3.68 12.94
N GLY A 34 -2.67 2.83 13.90
CA GLY A 34 -3.36 3.23 15.13
C GLY A 34 -4.80 3.65 14.90
N GLY A 35 -5.51 4.07 15.92
CA GLY A 35 -6.94 4.42 15.83
C GLY A 35 -7.23 5.52 14.81
N GLY A 36 -6.44 6.59 14.79
CA GLY A 36 -6.60 7.69 13.82
C GLY A 36 -6.40 7.24 12.38
N GLY A 37 -5.36 6.45 12.10
CA GLY A 37 -5.09 5.89 10.77
C GLY A 37 -6.15 4.89 10.33
N CYS A 38 -6.62 4.02 11.23
CA CYS A 38 -7.69 3.07 10.96
C CYS A 38 -9.01 3.77 10.62
N ASN A 39 -9.34 4.86 11.30
CA ASN A 39 -10.50 5.69 10.99
C ASN A 39 -10.38 6.37 9.62
N ALA A 40 -9.20 6.89 9.28
CA ALA A 40 -8.96 7.48 7.96
C ALA A 40 -9.15 6.46 6.84
N VAL A 41 -8.56 5.27 6.98
CA VAL A 41 -8.71 4.16 6.02
C VAL A 41 -10.16 3.73 5.88
N SER A 42 -10.89 3.61 6.97
CA SER A 42 -12.33 3.25 6.93
C SER A 42 -13.14 4.27 6.13
N ARG A 43 -12.91 5.56 6.36
CA ARG A 43 -13.59 6.63 5.59
C ARG A 43 -13.25 6.60 4.11
N MET A 44 -11.97 6.41 3.75
CA MET A 44 -11.54 6.33 2.35
C MET A 44 -12.21 5.15 1.65
N ARG A 45 -12.27 4.01 2.30
CA ARG A 45 -12.89 2.82 1.74
C ARG A 45 -14.42 2.97 1.58
N ASP A 46 -15.07 3.55 2.56
CA ASP A 46 -16.53 3.72 2.58
C ASP A 46 -16.99 4.78 1.55
N SER A 47 -16.10 5.71 1.14
CA SER A 47 -16.37 6.65 0.06
C SER A 47 -16.53 5.99 -1.31
N GLY A 48 -15.98 4.79 -1.49
CA GLY A 48 -16.17 3.97 -2.69
C GLY A 48 -15.44 4.41 -3.95
N ASP A 49 -14.77 5.57 -3.94
CA ASP A 49 -14.20 6.18 -5.15
C ASP A 49 -12.77 5.71 -5.50
N LEU A 50 -12.13 4.95 -4.62
CA LEU A 50 -10.72 4.55 -4.77
C LEU A 50 -10.60 3.12 -5.31
N ARG A 51 -10.67 2.97 -6.63
CA ARG A 51 -10.47 1.68 -7.31
C ARG A 51 -8.99 1.35 -7.46
N GLY A 52 -8.65 0.07 -7.29
CA GLY A 52 -7.28 -0.42 -7.47
C GLY A 52 -6.33 -0.09 -6.31
N VAL A 53 -6.85 0.37 -5.18
CA VAL A 53 -6.11 0.63 -3.95
C VAL A 53 -6.41 -0.45 -2.92
N GLU A 54 -5.36 -1.01 -2.33
CA GLU A 54 -5.47 -1.95 -1.21
C GLU A 54 -5.36 -1.19 0.12
N PHE A 55 -6.33 -1.40 0.99
CA PHE A 55 -6.36 -0.79 2.32
C PHE A 55 -5.91 -1.79 3.38
N VAL A 56 -4.94 -1.37 4.18
CA VAL A 56 -4.37 -2.13 5.30
C VAL A 56 -4.57 -1.35 6.59
N ALA A 57 -5.02 -1.99 7.64
CA ALA A 57 -5.10 -1.42 8.98
C ALA A 57 -4.12 -2.12 9.91
N ILE A 58 -3.34 -1.34 10.66
CA ILE A 58 -2.35 -1.81 11.63
C ILE A 58 -2.61 -1.14 12.96
N ASN A 59 -2.88 -1.91 14.00
CA ASN A 59 -3.16 -1.37 15.33
C ASN A 59 -2.71 -2.33 16.44
N THR A 60 -2.49 -1.77 17.62
CA THR A 60 -2.26 -2.49 18.88
C THR A 60 -3.54 -2.68 19.67
N ASP A 61 -4.61 -1.95 19.35
CA ASP A 61 -5.94 -2.09 19.92
C ASP A 61 -6.74 -3.05 19.04
N ALA A 62 -7.09 -4.21 19.63
CA ALA A 62 -7.80 -5.26 18.92
C ALA A 62 -9.24 -4.85 18.60
N GLN A 63 -9.88 -4.12 19.50
CA GLN A 63 -11.26 -3.69 19.35
C GLN A 63 -11.40 -2.65 18.23
N ASP A 64 -10.55 -1.62 18.23
CA ASP A 64 -10.51 -0.63 17.15
C ASP A 64 -10.22 -1.27 15.80
N LEU A 65 -9.33 -2.27 15.78
CA LEU A 65 -8.98 -2.98 14.57
C LEU A 65 -10.16 -3.79 14.02
N ASP A 66 -10.96 -4.40 14.88
CA ASP A 66 -12.16 -5.15 14.48
C ASP A 66 -13.20 -4.26 13.81
N PHE A 67 -13.37 -3.04 14.29
CA PHE A 67 -14.30 -2.05 13.71
C PHE A 67 -13.78 -1.39 12.41
N CYS A 68 -12.50 -1.51 12.10
CA CYS A 68 -11.93 -0.93 10.87
C CYS A 68 -12.46 -1.65 9.63
N SER A 69 -12.84 -0.89 8.59
CA SER A 69 -13.35 -1.42 7.33
C SER A 69 -12.29 -2.04 6.43
N ALA A 70 -10.99 -1.90 6.71
CA ALA A 70 -9.90 -2.46 5.89
C ALA A 70 -10.04 -3.98 5.73
N ARG A 71 -9.76 -4.47 4.51
CA ARG A 71 -9.77 -5.93 4.25
C ARG A 71 -8.61 -6.64 4.91
N LYS A 72 -7.42 -6.04 4.86
CA LYS A 72 -6.23 -6.56 5.51
C LYS A 72 -6.04 -5.84 6.83
N LYS A 73 -5.94 -6.61 7.90
CA LYS A 73 -5.76 -6.11 9.26
C LYS A 73 -4.55 -6.80 9.87
N ILE A 74 -3.67 -6.04 10.51
CA ILE A 74 -2.52 -6.56 11.24
C ILE A 74 -2.62 -6.09 12.68
N TYR A 75 -2.77 -7.03 13.56
CA TYR A 75 -2.72 -6.78 15.00
C TYR A 75 -1.28 -6.92 15.49
N ILE A 76 -0.65 -5.79 15.80
CA ILE A 76 0.74 -5.72 16.25
C ILE A 76 0.86 -5.67 17.77
N GLY A 77 1.97 -6.20 18.30
CA GLY A 77 2.31 -6.12 19.72
C GLY A 77 1.37 -6.90 20.63
N LYS A 78 0.89 -8.05 20.19
CA LYS A 78 -0.04 -8.91 20.97
C LYS A 78 0.48 -9.23 22.36
N ASN A 79 1.78 -9.54 22.47
CA ASN A 79 2.40 -9.91 23.73
C ASN A 79 2.67 -8.67 24.61
N LEU A 80 2.85 -7.50 24.00
CA LEU A 80 3.17 -6.26 24.70
C LEU A 80 1.94 -5.55 25.25
N THR A 81 0.86 -5.48 24.45
CA THR A 81 -0.33 -4.67 24.77
C THR A 81 -1.56 -5.46 25.17
N LYS A 82 -1.56 -6.76 24.89
CA LYS A 82 -2.72 -7.65 25.14
C LYS A 82 -4.04 -7.13 24.56
N GLY A 83 -3.97 -6.36 23.46
CA GLY A 83 -5.13 -5.81 22.79
C GLY A 83 -5.67 -4.50 23.35
N LEU A 84 -5.01 -3.92 24.34
CA LEU A 84 -5.48 -2.71 25.03
C LEU A 84 -4.88 -1.41 24.47
N GLY A 85 -4.17 -1.49 23.36
CA GLY A 85 -3.47 -0.34 22.81
C GLY A 85 -2.20 0.04 23.59
N THR A 86 -1.62 1.19 23.28
CA THR A 86 -0.33 1.62 23.84
C THR A 86 -0.43 2.61 24.99
N GLY A 87 -1.64 3.05 25.34
CA GLY A 87 -1.83 4.06 26.38
C GLY A 87 -1.05 5.35 26.13
N MET A 88 -1.02 5.84 24.88
CA MET A 88 -0.28 7.03 24.45
C MET A 88 1.25 6.91 24.55
N ASN A 89 1.80 5.70 24.65
CA ASN A 89 3.25 5.47 24.70
C ASN A 89 3.81 5.13 23.31
N PRO A 90 4.52 6.05 22.63
CA PRO A 90 5.08 5.81 21.28
C PRO A 90 6.17 4.73 21.28
N GLU A 91 6.96 4.60 22.34
CA GLU A 91 7.98 3.58 22.42
C GLU A 91 7.38 2.16 22.42
N LEU A 92 6.25 2.00 23.11
CA LEU A 92 5.50 0.74 23.09
C LEU A 92 4.91 0.46 21.69
N GLY A 93 4.46 1.51 20.99
CA GLY A 93 3.99 1.43 19.60
C GLY A 93 5.11 0.99 18.64
N ARG A 94 6.30 1.52 18.81
CA ARG A 94 7.50 1.13 18.03
C ARG A 94 7.85 -0.34 18.27
N GLN A 95 7.93 -0.75 19.52
CA GLN A 95 8.23 -2.15 19.89
C GLN A 95 7.19 -3.11 19.34
N ALA A 96 5.90 -2.74 19.38
CA ALA A 96 4.82 -3.54 18.82
C ALA A 96 4.98 -3.73 17.30
N ALA A 97 5.36 -2.70 16.57
CA ALA A 97 5.62 -2.80 15.13
C ALA A 97 6.87 -3.66 14.84
N GLU A 98 7.93 -3.53 15.61
CA GLU A 98 9.13 -4.36 15.46
C GLU A 98 8.83 -5.84 15.75
N GLU A 99 8.01 -6.16 16.74
CA GLU A 99 7.57 -7.54 17.02
C GLU A 99 6.91 -8.20 15.79
N ASN A 100 6.17 -7.42 15.02
CA ASN A 100 5.43 -7.90 13.85
C ASN A 100 6.06 -7.46 12.50
N ARG A 101 7.33 -7.02 12.49
CA ARG A 101 7.98 -6.48 11.30
C ARG A 101 7.90 -7.40 10.09
N SER A 102 8.10 -8.70 10.29
CA SER A 102 8.04 -9.70 9.21
C SER A 102 6.67 -9.78 8.56
N GLU A 103 5.59 -9.72 9.34
CA GLU A 103 4.22 -9.73 8.84
C GLU A 103 3.91 -8.43 8.08
N ILE A 104 4.42 -7.29 8.56
CA ILE A 104 4.29 -5.99 7.90
C ILE A 104 4.99 -6.03 6.54
N ILE A 105 6.25 -6.47 6.48
CA ILE A 105 7.01 -6.61 5.25
C ILE A 105 6.27 -7.51 4.25
N GLU A 106 5.81 -8.67 4.69
CA GLU A 106 5.09 -9.62 3.84
C GLU A 106 3.81 -9.01 3.25
N THR A 107 3.09 -8.24 4.06
CA THR A 107 1.88 -7.54 3.62
C THR A 107 2.17 -6.43 2.61
N LEU A 108 3.32 -5.76 2.70
CA LEU A 108 3.70 -4.67 1.81
C LEU A 108 4.42 -5.12 0.53
N LYS A 109 4.84 -6.37 0.44
CA LYS A 109 5.50 -6.90 -0.75
C LYS A 109 4.70 -6.66 -2.02
N GLY A 110 5.40 -6.29 -3.09
CA GLY A 110 4.82 -6.04 -4.40
C GLY A 110 4.13 -4.69 -4.54
N ALA A 111 4.09 -3.86 -3.49
CA ALA A 111 3.60 -2.49 -3.61
C ALA A 111 4.61 -1.62 -4.37
N ASP A 112 4.11 -0.79 -5.28
CA ASP A 112 4.89 0.26 -5.97
C ASP A 112 4.86 1.57 -5.17
N LEU A 113 3.72 1.84 -4.52
CA LEU A 113 3.48 3.05 -3.73
C LEU A 113 2.74 2.68 -2.45
N VAL A 114 3.25 3.17 -1.32
CA VAL A 114 2.63 3.00 0.01
C VAL A 114 2.38 4.36 0.64
N PHE A 115 1.13 4.63 0.97
CA PHE A 115 0.74 5.74 1.82
C PHE A 115 0.60 5.24 3.25
N VAL A 116 1.32 5.87 4.19
CA VAL A 116 1.19 5.60 5.62
C VAL A 116 0.44 6.76 6.26
N THR A 117 -0.77 6.51 6.75
CA THR A 117 -1.59 7.53 7.42
C THR A 117 -1.73 7.21 8.91
N ALA A 118 -1.46 8.20 9.76
CA ALA A 118 -1.49 8.03 11.21
C ALA A 118 -1.86 9.32 11.94
N GLY A 119 -2.50 9.17 13.09
CA GLY A 119 -2.65 10.27 14.03
C GLY A 119 -1.38 10.42 14.89
N LEU A 120 -0.71 11.57 14.83
CA LEU A 120 0.55 11.81 15.54
C LEU A 120 0.38 12.31 16.99
N GLY A 121 -0.72 12.08 17.61
CA GLY A 121 -0.93 12.37 19.05
C GLY A 121 -1.02 11.11 19.90
N GLY A 122 -1.19 9.94 19.27
CA GLY A 122 -1.32 8.66 19.96
C GLY A 122 0.01 7.90 20.05
N GLY A 123 0.02 6.83 20.82
CA GLY A 123 1.20 5.99 20.98
C GLY A 123 1.45 5.09 19.78
N THR A 124 0.43 4.37 19.30
CA THR A 124 0.56 3.43 18.19
C THR A 124 0.91 4.16 16.88
N GLY A 125 0.13 5.18 16.51
CA GLY A 125 0.37 5.93 15.28
C GLY A 125 1.75 6.57 15.24
N SER A 126 2.14 7.26 16.32
CA SER A 126 3.45 7.94 16.41
C SER A 126 4.63 6.97 16.44
N GLY A 127 4.49 5.85 17.15
CA GLY A 127 5.59 4.91 17.37
C GLY A 127 5.75 3.89 16.23
N ALA A 128 4.66 3.36 15.71
CA ALA A 128 4.70 2.30 14.71
C ALA A 128 4.92 2.84 13.28
N SER A 129 4.47 4.06 12.95
CA SER A 129 4.55 4.58 11.58
C SER A 129 5.96 4.64 11.02
N PRO A 130 7.00 5.06 11.75
CA PRO A 130 8.37 5.02 11.24
C PRO A 130 8.81 3.62 10.86
N VAL A 131 8.52 2.62 11.68
CA VAL A 131 8.87 1.21 11.41
C VAL A 131 8.16 0.70 10.15
N ILE A 132 6.90 1.04 9.98
CA ILE A 132 6.10 0.67 8.81
C ILE A 132 6.63 1.37 7.56
N ALA A 133 6.99 2.64 7.66
CA ALA A 133 7.58 3.39 6.55
C ALA A 133 8.94 2.80 6.11
N GLU A 134 9.77 2.39 7.06
CA GLU A 134 11.02 1.69 6.77
C GLU A 134 10.76 0.34 6.08
N ALA A 135 9.79 -0.43 6.57
CA ALA A 135 9.39 -1.69 5.95
C ALA A 135 8.89 -1.50 4.50
N ALA A 136 8.12 -0.45 4.24
CA ALA A 136 7.67 -0.11 2.90
C ALA A 136 8.83 0.24 1.96
N ARG A 137 9.82 0.98 2.44
CA ARG A 137 11.04 1.27 1.67
C ARG A 137 11.88 0.02 1.43
N GLU A 138 11.96 -0.87 2.39
CA GLU A 138 12.70 -2.14 2.28
C GLU A 138 12.15 -3.04 1.17
N VAL A 139 10.83 -3.06 0.95
CA VAL A 139 10.21 -3.78 -0.18
C VAL A 139 10.31 -3.04 -1.52
N GLY A 140 10.95 -1.88 -1.57
CA GLY A 140 11.18 -1.08 -2.77
C GLY A 140 10.02 -0.15 -3.15
N ALA A 141 9.03 0.05 -2.29
CA ALA A 141 7.92 0.95 -2.55
C ALA A 141 8.31 2.42 -2.34
N LEU A 142 7.79 3.30 -3.21
CA LEU A 142 7.76 4.73 -2.90
C LEU A 142 6.84 4.95 -1.70
N THR A 143 7.32 5.65 -0.68
CA THR A 143 6.60 5.78 0.60
C THR A 143 6.27 7.23 0.89
N VAL A 144 5.00 7.51 1.17
CA VAL A 144 4.48 8.83 1.54
C VAL A 144 3.77 8.70 2.89
N SER A 145 4.14 9.55 3.87
CA SER A 145 3.49 9.59 5.19
C SER A 145 2.62 10.84 5.32
N ILE A 146 1.44 10.67 5.88
CA ILE A 146 0.41 11.70 6.05
C ILE A 146 -0.08 11.68 7.51
#